data_1a34e05921b02dd1bfb28694a65ad39e
#
_entry.id   1a34e05921b02dd1bfb28694a65ad39e
#
_cell.length_a   1.000
_cell.length_b   1.000
_cell.length_c   1.000
_cell.angle_alpha   90.00
_cell.angle_beta   90.00
_cell.angle_gamma   90.00
#
_symmetry.space_group_name_H-M   'P 1'
#
loop_
_entity.id
_entity.type
_entity.pdbx_description
1 polymer ?
#
loop_
_entity_poly.entity_id
_entity_poly.type
_entity_poly.pdbx_seq_one_letter_code
_entity_poly.pdbx_strand_id
1 'polypeptide(L)'
;MQDEPTQGFIDVRALLNWSGALAGLLLIIAGSLLYPALPGWDPRIGLSSVELSISAQVPALLLTALLCGPRAAFIASVAYLIFGLFILPVFHGGGGLEYLQQPAFGYIAGFLPAAWLSGRLAQQEGLDTLEGLTGAAVLGLVTIQLCGALNLLLGSLAGRWEPSLNQLLLTYSLLPLPGQLLLCCLVGVLARLLRPLLLVDH
;
A
#
# COMPACT_ATOMS: atom_id res chain seq x y z
N MET A 1 -5.28 28.25 37.38
CA MET A 1 -5.39 28.85 36.05
C MET A 1 -4.07 28.58 35.33
N GLN A 2 -3.86 27.33 34.93
CA GLN A 2 -2.67 26.79 34.24
C GLN A 2 -3.07 25.52 33.47
N ASP A 3 -3.79 25.62 32.36
CA ASP A 3 -4.19 24.49 31.50
C ASP A 3 -4.15 24.83 30.01
N GLU A 4 -3.13 25.58 29.54
CA GLU A 4 -3.06 25.94 28.13
C GLU A 4 -1.94 25.32 27.23
N PRO A 5 -0.93 24.56 27.69
CA PRO A 5 0.05 24.04 26.75
C PRO A 5 -0.33 22.70 26.09
N THR A 6 -1.28 21.95 26.65
CA THR A 6 -1.57 20.60 26.15
C THR A 6 -2.56 20.55 24.97
N GLN A 7 -3.47 21.51 24.85
CA GLN A 7 -4.44 21.54 23.75
C GLN A 7 -3.78 21.85 22.40
N GLY A 8 -2.86 22.81 22.35
CA GLY A 8 -2.18 23.17 21.09
C GLY A 8 -1.35 22.03 20.48
N PHE A 9 -0.72 21.19 21.30
CA PHE A 9 0.05 20.01 20.84
C PHE A 9 -0.84 18.90 20.28
N ILE A 10 -2.04 18.71 20.86
CA ILE A 10 -3.01 17.72 20.38
C ILE A 10 -3.56 18.14 19.01
N ASP A 11 -3.84 19.41 18.81
CA ASP A 11 -4.37 19.93 17.55
C ASP A 11 -3.38 19.82 16.39
N VAL A 12 -2.09 20.10 16.63
CA VAL A 12 -1.04 19.98 15.60
C VAL A 12 -0.83 18.51 15.18
N ARG A 13 -0.80 17.56 16.13
CA ARG A 13 -0.68 16.14 15.82
C ARG A 13 -1.89 15.60 15.08
N ALA A 14 -3.08 16.05 15.44
CA ALA A 14 -4.30 15.70 14.72
C ALA A 14 -4.24 16.23 13.28
N LEU A 15 -3.85 17.49 13.08
CA LEU A 15 -3.71 18.09 11.76
C LEU A 15 -2.69 17.35 10.89
N LEU A 16 -1.53 16.97 11.44
CA LEU A 16 -0.51 16.17 10.74
C LEU A 16 -1.04 14.80 10.32
N ASN A 17 -1.79 14.13 11.19
CA ASN A 17 -2.39 12.84 10.85
C ASN A 17 -3.44 12.97 9.74
N TRP A 18 -4.30 13.97 9.77
CA TRP A 18 -5.32 14.18 8.73
C TRP A 18 -4.72 14.63 7.39
N SER A 19 -3.74 15.52 7.41
CA SER A 19 -3.04 15.94 6.18
C SER A 19 -2.27 14.77 5.56
N GLY A 20 -1.57 13.97 6.38
CA GLY A 20 -0.89 12.77 5.94
C GLY A 20 -1.86 11.70 5.40
N ALA A 21 -3.04 11.56 6.02
CA ALA A 21 -4.06 10.62 5.53
C ALA A 21 -4.65 11.07 4.19
N LEU A 22 -4.90 12.38 4.01
CA LEU A 22 -5.39 12.92 2.74
C LEU A 22 -4.34 12.76 1.63
N ALA A 23 -3.09 13.13 1.91
CA ALA A 23 -2.00 12.95 0.96
C ALA A 23 -1.81 11.47 0.60
N GLY A 24 -1.88 10.58 1.59
CA GLY A 24 -1.82 9.14 1.38
C GLY A 24 -2.96 8.59 0.54
N LEU A 25 -4.19 9.03 0.80
CA LEU A 25 -5.35 8.66 -0.02
C LEU A 25 -5.16 9.05 -1.49
N LEU A 26 -4.76 10.29 -1.74
CA LEU A 26 -4.51 10.78 -3.09
C LEU A 26 -3.37 10.00 -3.76
N LEU A 27 -2.31 9.67 -3.01
CA LEU A 27 -1.19 8.89 -3.52
C LEU A 27 -1.61 7.47 -3.88
N ILE A 28 -2.44 6.81 -3.06
CA ILE A 28 -2.96 5.46 -3.33
C ILE A 28 -3.88 5.48 -4.56
N ILE A 29 -4.77 6.47 -4.68
CA ILE A 29 -5.64 6.63 -5.86
C ILE A 29 -4.80 6.88 -7.12
N ALA A 30 -3.84 7.80 -7.07
CA ALA A 30 -2.93 8.01 -8.20
C ALA A 30 -2.15 6.73 -8.54
N GLY A 31 -1.67 6.00 -7.52
CA GLY A 31 -0.97 4.74 -7.67
C GLY A 31 -1.82 3.63 -8.30
N SER A 32 -3.14 3.63 -8.09
CA SER A 32 -4.03 2.66 -8.72
C SER A 32 -4.17 2.87 -10.24
N LEU A 33 -3.94 4.09 -10.71
CA LEU A 33 -4.00 4.46 -12.12
C LEU A 33 -2.65 4.32 -12.83
N LEU A 34 -1.55 4.18 -12.07
CA LEU A 34 -0.20 4.07 -12.62
C LEU A 34 0.24 2.61 -12.73
N TYR A 35 0.75 2.28 -13.91
CA TYR A 35 1.40 0.98 -14.20
C TYR A 35 2.91 1.21 -14.26
N PRO A 36 3.69 0.78 -13.26
CA PRO A 36 5.13 0.87 -13.31
C PRO A 36 5.69 0.11 -14.49
N ALA A 37 6.67 0.70 -15.18
CA ALA A 37 7.39 0.08 -16.27
C ALA A 37 8.89 0.08 -15.97
N LEU A 38 9.56 -0.99 -16.35
CA LEU A 38 11.03 -1.09 -16.30
C LEU A 38 11.62 -0.87 -17.68
N PRO A 39 12.79 -0.22 -17.77
CA PRO A 39 13.52 -0.18 -19.03
C PRO A 39 13.97 -1.61 -19.39
N GLY A 40 13.53 -2.08 -20.54
CA GLY A 40 13.92 -3.35 -21.11
C GLY A 40 14.70 -3.16 -22.41
N TRP A 41 15.36 -4.20 -22.87
CA TRP A 41 16.04 -4.22 -24.16
C TRP A 41 15.39 -5.22 -25.09
N ASP A 42 14.77 -4.72 -26.17
CA ASP A 42 14.25 -5.56 -27.25
C ASP A 42 15.29 -5.61 -28.36
N PRO A 43 15.73 -6.82 -28.80
CA PRO A 43 16.71 -6.96 -29.86
C PRO A 43 16.32 -6.33 -31.21
N ARG A 44 15.01 -6.08 -31.42
CA ARG A 44 14.47 -5.54 -32.68
C ARG A 44 14.28 -4.01 -32.64
N ILE A 45 13.95 -3.46 -31.46
CA ILE A 45 13.54 -2.05 -31.30
C ILE A 45 14.57 -1.26 -30.47
N GLY A 46 15.48 -1.95 -29.76
CA GLY A 46 16.43 -1.35 -28.83
C GLY A 46 15.79 -1.16 -27.44
N LEU A 47 15.84 0.06 -26.89
CA LEU A 47 15.29 0.36 -25.57
C LEU A 47 13.75 0.24 -25.63
N SER A 48 13.17 -0.65 -24.86
CA SER A 48 11.73 -0.85 -24.72
C SER A 48 11.31 -0.68 -23.26
N SER A 49 10.03 -0.42 -23.02
CA SER A 49 9.45 -0.45 -21.67
C SER A 49 8.76 -1.79 -21.45
N VAL A 50 9.15 -2.48 -20.40
CA VAL A 50 8.45 -3.68 -19.91
C VAL A 50 7.47 -3.21 -18.84
N GLU A 51 6.19 -3.18 -19.17
CA GLU A 51 5.16 -2.87 -18.19
C GLU A 51 5.09 -3.98 -17.14
N LEU A 52 5.25 -3.61 -15.89
CA LEU A 52 4.98 -4.50 -14.79
C LEU A 52 3.47 -4.59 -14.65
N SER A 53 2.89 -5.79 -14.81
CA SER A 53 1.44 -6.03 -14.66
C SER A 53 0.97 -5.86 -13.20
N ILE A 54 1.41 -4.80 -12.55
CA ILE A 54 1.12 -4.44 -11.17
C ILE A 54 0.79 -2.95 -11.12
N SER A 55 -0.11 -2.55 -10.21
CA SER A 55 -0.37 -1.14 -9.98
C SER A 55 0.58 -0.57 -8.92
N ALA A 56 0.80 0.73 -8.97
CA ALA A 56 1.61 1.44 -7.97
C ALA A 56 0.85 1.72 -6.65
N GLN A 57 -0.36 1.20 -6.46
CA GLN A 57 -1.17 1.42 -5.25
C GLN A 57 -0.53 0.82 -3.99
N VAL A 58 0.06 -0.38 -4.09
CA VAL A 58 0.74 -1.03 -2.94
C VAL A 58 1.96 -0.22 -2.49
N PRO A 59 2.91 0.14 -3.36
CA PRO A 59 4.03 1.00 -2.95
C PRO A 59 3.58 2.39 -2.46
N ALA A 60 2.51 2.96 -3.00
CA ALA A 60 1.93 4.22 -2.54
C ALA A 60 1.43 4.12 -1.09
N LEU A 61 0.70 3.05 -0.78
CA LEU A 61 0.26 2.74 0.58
C LEU A 61 1.43 2.60 1.54
N LEU A 62 2.42 1.77 1.18
CA LEU A 62 3.58 1.48 2.02
C LEU A 62 4.42 2.74 2.23
N LEU A 63 4.62 3.57 1.20
CA LEU A 63 5.29 4.85 1.33
C LEU A 63 4.55 5.79 2.30
N THR A 64 3.22 5.86 2.20
CA THR A 64 2.40 6.64 3.14
C THR A 64 2.58 6.14 4.57
N ALA A 65 2.60 4.82 4.78
CA ALA A 65 2.78 4.23 6.10
C ALA A 65 4.16 4.55 6.70
N LEU A 66 5.20 4.50 5.87
CA LEU A 66 6.55 4.79 6.29
C LEU A 66 6.80 6.28 6.57
N LEU A 67 6.15 7.19 5.85
CA LEU A 67 6.34 8.63 6.00
C LEU A 67 5.39 9.24 7.04
N CYS A 68 4.09 8.95 6.94
CA CYS A 68 3.05 9.59 7.74
C CYS A 68 2.67 8.78 8.99
N GLY A 69 3.21 7.58 9.13
CA GLY A 69 2.97 6.70 10.28
C GLY A 69 1.68 5.89 10.21
N PRO A 70 1.46 5.02 11.22
CA PRO A 70 0.40 4.00 11.17
C PRO A 70 -1.01 4.57 11.17
N ARG A 71 -1.26 5.65 11.92
CA ARG A 71 -2.59 6.27 12.03
C ARG A 71 -3.03 6.91 10.72
N ALA A 72 -2.17 7.73 10.11
CA ALA A 72 -2.46 8.41 8.86
C ALA A 72 -2.66 7.39 7.72
N ALA A 73 -1.77 6.41 7.59
CA ALA A 73 -1.87 5.37 6.57
C ALA A 73 -3.11 4.47 6.75
N PHE A 74 -3.48 4.14 7.98
CA PHE A 74 -4.70 3.39 8.26
C PHE A 74 -5.95 4.18 7.85
N ILE A 75 -6.04 5.47 8.22
CA ILE A 75 -7.15 6.35 7.83
C ILE A 75 -7.21 6.47 6.30
N ALA A 76 -6.07 6.67 5.63
CA ALA A 76 -6.00 6.70 4.17
C ALA A 76 -6.52 5.41 3.53
N SER A 77 -6.17 4.24 4.10
CA SER A 77 -6.62 2.93 3.63
C SER A 77 -8.13 2.74 3.81
N VAL A 78 -8.68 3.15 4.96
CA VAL A 78 -10.14 3.12 5.21
C VAL A 78 -10.86 4.03 4.22
N ALA A 79 -10.37 5.26 4.06
CA ALA A 79 -10.93 6.21 3.11
C ALA A 79 -10.89 5.65 1.68
N TYR A 80 -9.74 5.08 1.26
CA TYR A 80 -9.59 4.45 -0.05
C TYR A 80 -10.63 3.33 -0.29
N LEU A 81 -10.86 2.46 0.71
CA LEU A 81 -11.89 1.42 0.64
C LEU A 81 -13.29 2.01 0.51
N ILE A 82 -13.63 3.03 1.32
CA ILE A 82 -14.94 3.68 1.26
C ILE A 82 -15.15 4.35 -0.10
N PHE A 83 -14.15 5.08 -0.59
CA PHE A 83 -14.23 5.71 -1.92
C PHE A 83 -14.42 4.68 -3.02
N GLY A 84 -13.63 3.60 -3.01
CA GLY A 84 -13.66 2.56 -4.04
C GLY A 84 -14.94 1.72 -4.04
N LEU A 85 -15.56 1.53 -2.88
CA LEU A 85 -16.78 0.74 -2.77
C LEU A 85 -18.06 1.55 -3.01
N PHE A 86 -18.10 2.84 -2.62
CA PHE A 86 -19.36 3.60 -2.56
C PHE A 86 -19.40 4.84 -3.45
N ILE A 87 -18.25 5.41 -3.82
CA ILE A 87 -18.20 6.73 -4.46
C ILE A 87 -17.68 6.66 -5.90
N LEU A 88 -16.49 6.11 -6.10
CA LEU A 88 -15.81 6.10 -7.38
C LEU A 88 -15.08 4.78 -7.61
N PRO A 89 -15.03 4.25 -8.84
CA PRO A 89 -14.29 3.01 -9.16
C PRO A 89 -12.77 3.27 -9.18
N VAL A 90 -12.19 3.52 -8.00
CA VAL A 90 -10.75 3.86 -7.86
C VAL A 90 -9.86 2.64 -7.60
N PHE A 91 -10.40 1.44 -7.49
CA PHE A 91 -9.60 0.24 -7.36
C PHE A 91 -8.97 -0.14 -8.70
N HIS A 92 -7.84 -0.80 -8.63
CA HIS A 92 -7.24 -1.37 -9.82
C HIS A 92 -8.19 -2.42 -10.45
N GLY A 93 -8.69 -2.11 -11.65
CA GLY A 93 -9.66 -2.97 -12.35
C GLY A 93 -11.13 -2.74 -12.00
N GLY A 94 -11.49 -1.66 -11.27
CA GLY A 94 -12.90 -1.34 -11.04
C GLY A 94 -13.23 -0.71 -9.68
N GLY A 95 -14.41 -1.00 -9.17
CA GLY A 95 -14.93 -0.50 -7.90
C GLY A 95 -16.38 -0.87 -7.70
N GLY A 96 -17.01 -0.30 -6.67
CA GLY A 96 -18.38 -0.58 -6.30
C GLY A 96 -18.53 -1.83 -5.43
N LEU A 97 -19.74 -2.07 -4.93
CA LEU A 97 -20.03 -3.20 -4.01
C LEU A 97 -19.78 -4.57 -4.66
N GLU A 98 -19.87 -4.67 -5.98
CA GLU A 98 -19.59 -5.90 -6.71
C GLU A 98 -18.11 -6.33 -6.58
N TYR A 99 -17.22 -5.37 -6.32
CA TYR A 99 -15.80 -5.64 -6.11
C TYR A 99 -15.53 -6.51 -4.87
N LEU A 100 -16.43 -6.51 -3.88
CA LEU A 100 -16.37 -7.41 -2.71
C LEU A 100 -16.37 -8.90 -3.10
N GLN A 101 -16.93 -9.22 -4.25
CA GLN A 101 -17.01 -10.58 -4.74
C GLN A 101 -15.81 -10.96 -5.63
N GLN A 102 -14.94 -10.01 -5.95
CA GLN A 102 -13.77 -10.28 -6.79
C GLN A 102 -12.63 -10.92 -5.99
N PRO A 103 -11.83 -11.80 -6.63
CA PRO A 103 -10.64 -12.40 -6.02
C PRO A 103 -9.66 -11.37 -5.46
N ALA A 104 -9.52 -10.24 -6.14
CA ALA A 104 -8.60 -9.16 -5.79
C ALA A 104 -8.97 -8.41 -4.49
N PHE A 105 -10.24 -8.47 -4.04
CA PHE A 105 -10.71 -7.70 -2.87
C PHE A 105 -9.91 -7.98 -1.60
N GLY A 106 -9.53 -9.24 -1.36
CA GLY A 106 -8.74 -9.61 -0.18
C GLY A 106 -7.40 -8.88 -0.08
N TYR A 107 -6.77 -8.58 -1.20
CA TYR A 107 -5.51 -7.83 -1.24
C TYR A 107 -5.74 -6.38 -0.84
N ILE A 108 -6.84 -5.76 -1.29
CA ILE A 108 -7.20 -4.39 -0.92
C ILE A 108 -7.61 -4.30 0.55
N ALA A 109 -8.36 -5.27 1.05
CA ALA A 109 -8.69 -5.38 2.48
C ALA A 109 -7.42 -5.51 3.35
N GLY A 110 -6.39 -6.19 2.83
CA GLY A 110 -5.07 -6.31 3.43
C GLY A 110 -4.31 -4.98 3.59
N PHE A 111 -4.75 -3.90 2.94
CA PHE A 111 -4.15 -2.57 3.10
C PHE A 111 -4.26 -2.05 4.52
N LEU A 112 -5.36 -2.35 5.23
CA LEU A 112 -5.57 -1.89 6.60
C LEU A 112 -4.52 -2.42 7.57
N PRO A 113 -4.38 -3.76 7.73
CA PRO A 113 -3.36 -4.30 8.63
C PRO A 113 -1.94 -4.01 8.14
N ALA A 114 -1.69 -3.97 6.82
CA ALA A 114 -0.37 -3.65 6.27
C ALA A 114 0.05 -2.22 6.59
N ALA A 115 -0.84 -1.23 6.41
CA ALA A 115 -0.60 0.16 6.74
C ALA A 115 -0.24 0.34 8.22
N TRP A 116 -1.00 -0.31 9.08
CA TRP A 116 -0.75 -0.26 10.52
C TRP A 116 0.59 -0.91 10.90
N LEU A 117 0.86 -2.11 10.39
CA LEU A 117 2.08 -2.86 10.70
C LEU A 117 3.33 -2.13 10.19
N SER A 118 3.36 -1.78 8.90
CA SER A 118 4.51 -1.09 8.29
C SER A 118 4.77 0.25 8.94
N GLY A 119 3.71 1.04 9.20
CA GLY A 119 3.84 2.32 9.87
C GLY A 119 4.35 2.20 11.31
N ARG A 120 3.94 1.16 12.04
CA ARG A 120 4.45 0.90 13.40
C ARG A 120 5.92 0.48 13.40
N LEU A 121 6.29 -0.42 12.49
CA LEU A 121 7.67 -0.86 12.36
C LEU A 121 8.59 0.29 11.99
N ALA A 122 8.15 1.15 11.08
CA ALA A 122 8.91 2.30 10.64
C ALA A 122 9.15 3.36 11.76
N GLN A 123 8.37 3.32 12.84
CA GLN A 123 8.50 4.20 14.01
C GLN A 123 9.29 3.56 15.15
N GLN A 124 9.80 2.35 15.01
CA GLN A 124 10.62 1.72 16.03
C GLN A 124 12.05 2.25 16.01
N GLU A 125 12.62 2.45 17.18
CA GLU A 125 14.03 2.85 17.32
C GLU A 125 14.95 1.84 16.62
N GLY A 126 15.90 2.36 15.84
CA GLY A 126 16.86 1.56 15.06
C GLY A 126 16.35 1.02 13.73
N LEU A 127 15.08 1.18 13.38
CA LEU A 127 14.53 0.80 12.07
C LEU A 127 14.40 1.96 11.08
N ASP A 128 14.93 3.11 11.37
CA ASP A 128 15.01 4.27 10.48
C ASP A 128 16.11 4.15 9.40
N THR A 129 16.86 3.04 9.43
CA THR A 129 17.85 2.69 8.40
C THR A 129 17.17 2.27 7.10
N LEU A 130 17.91 2.32 5.99
CA LEU A 130 17.39 1.85 4.69
C LEU A 130 16.89 0.40 4.77
N GLU A 131 17.64 -0.47 5.43
CA GLU A 131 17.31 -1.87 5.61
C GLU A 131 16.05 -2.05 6.46
N GLY A 132 15.92 -1.29 7.57
CA GLY A 132 14.76 -1.31 8.44
C GLY A 132 13.48 -0.85 7.72
N LEU A 133 13.57 0.27 6.97
CA LEU A 133 12.44 0.80 6.20
C LEU A 133 12.03 -0.14 5.06
N THR A 134 13.00 -0.70 4.34
CA THR A 134 12.73 -1.70 3.30
C THR A 134 12.10 -2.96 3.91
N GLY A 135 12.62 -3.43 5.06
CA GLY A 135 12.06 -4.54 5.81
C GLY A 135 10.62 -4.30 6.25
N ALA A 136 10.32 -3.09 6.75
CA ALA A 136 8.95 -2.70 7.12
C ALA A 136 8.00 -2.69 5.90
N ALA A 137 8.48 -2.22 4.74
CA ALA A 137 7.72 -2.29 3.49
C ALA A 137 7.46 -3.73 3.04
N VAL A 138 8.48 -4.59 3.08
CA VAL A 138 8.34 -6.02 2.73
C VAL A 138 7.37 -6.73 3.66
N LEU A 139 7.43 -6.49 4.97
CA LEU A 139 6.48 -7.08 5.92
C LEU A 139 5.05 -6.60 5.68
N GLY A 140 4.86 -5.34 5.28
CA GLY A 140 3.56 -4.84 4.82
C GLY A 140 3.07 -5.55 3.57
N LEU A 141 3.94 -5.73 2.57
CA LEU A 141 3.63 -6.51 1.37
C LEU A 141 3.23 -7.94 1.71
N VAL A 142 3.99 -8.62 2.58
CA VAL A 142 3.66 -9.99 3.03
C VAL A 142 2.28 -10.02 3.70
N THR A 143 1.95 -9.02 4.51
CA THR A 143 0.62 -8.91 5.14
C THR A 143 -0.49 -8.79 4.08
N ILE A 144 -0.30 -7.98 3.04
CA ILE A 144 -1.23 -7.86 1.92
C ILE A 144 -1.40 -9.21 1.21
N GLN A 145 -0.29 -9.89 0.92
CA GLN A 145 -0.30 -11.18 0.25
C GLN A 145 -1.02 -12.25 1.07
N LEU A 146 -0.81 -12.29 2.38
CA LEU A 146 -1.49 -13.22 3.29
C LEU A 146 -3.00 -12.97 3.33
N CYS A 147 -3.43 -11.71 3.44
CA CYS A 147 -4.86 -11.37 3.40
C CYS A 147 -5.50 -11.73 2.06
N GLY A 148 -4.81 -11.46 0.94
CA GLY A 148 -5.26 -11.82 -0.39
C GLY A 148 -5.37 -13.33 -0.58
N ALA A 149 -4.33 -14.08 -0.23
CA ALA A 149 -4.31 -15.53 -0.32
C ALA A 149 -5.39 -16.18 0.56
N LEU A 150 -5.62 -15.64 1.76
CA LEU A 150 -6.69 -16.11 2.64
C LEU A 150 -8.07 -15.90 2.00
N ASN A 151 -8.31 -14.73 1.38
CA ASN A 151 -9.55 -14.45 0.66
C ASN A 151 -9.73 -15.42 -0.52
N LEU A 152 -8.66 -15.68 -1.30
CA LEU A 152 -8.69 -16.66 -2.40
C LEU A 152 -9.02 -18.05 -1.91
N LEU A 153 -8.42 -18.49 -0.82
CA LEU A 153 -8.67 -19.79 -0.20
C LEU A 153 -10.14 -19.91 0.23
N LEU A 154 -10.64 -18.95 1.00
CA LEU A 154 -12.01 -18.97 1.51
C LEU A 154 -13.05 -18.91 0.38
N GLY A 155 -12.82 -18.07 -0.63
CA GLY A 155 -13.72 -17.94 -1.77
C GLY A 155 -13.71 -19.18 -2.66
N SER A 156 -12.55 -19.81 -2.87
CA SER A 156 -12.43 -21.09 -3.60
C SER A 156 -13.15 -22.23 -2.87
N LEU A 157 -13.01 -22.31 -1.55
CA LEU A 157 -13.73 -23.29 -0.73
C LEU A 157 -15.26 -23.06 -0.77
N ALA A 158 -15.68 -21.80 -0.87
CA ALA A 158 -17.09 -21.43 -1.01
C ALA A 158 -17.63 -21.58 -2.44
N GLY A 159 -16.79 -22.03 -3.40
CA GLY A 159 -17.19 -22.19 -4.80
C GLY A 159 -17.55 -20.88 -5.52
N ARG A 160 -16.99 -19.75 -5.09
CA ARG A 160 -17.32 -18.42 -5.64
C ARG A 160 -16.74 -18.16 -7.03
N TRP A 161 -15.64 -18.83 -7.37
CA TRP A 161 -14.90 -18.57 -8.60
C TRP A 161 -14.67 -19.87 -9.39
N GLU A 162 -14.80 -19.78 -10.72
CA GLU A 162 -14.57 -20.91 -11.63
C GLU A 162 -13.09 -21.33 -11.73
N PRO A 163 -12.09 -20.39 -11.74
CA PRO A 163 -10.69 -20.78 -11.83
C PRO A 163 -10.22 -21.54 -10.60
N SER A 164 -9.31 -22.51 -10.78
CA SER A 164 -8.72 -23.26 -9.69
C SER A 164 -7.93 -22.35 -8.74
N LEU A 165 -7.87 -22.68 -7.45
CA LEU A 165 -7.10 -21.94 -6.44
C LEU A 165 -5.64 -21.71 -6.86
N ASN A 166 -5.00 -22.70 -7.45
CA ASN A 166 -3.61 -22.59 -7.93
C ASN A 166 -3.47 -21.54 -9.03
N GLN A 167 -4.42 -21.45 -9.94
CA GLN A 167 -4.42 -20.46 -11.00
C GLN A 167 -4.64 -19.05 -10.45
N LEU A 168 -5.54 -18.90 -9.48
CA LEU A 168 -5.79 -17.63 -8.80
C LEU A 168 -4.54 -17.15 -8.01
N LEU A 169 -3.91 -18.05 -7.25
CA LEU A 169 -2.68 -17.74 -6.52
C LEU A 169 -1.53 -17.37 -7.45
N LEU A 170 -1.41 -18.06 -8.58
CA LEU A 170 -0.39 -17.72 -9.58
C LEU A 170 -0.62 -16.29 -10.10
N THR A 171 -1.86 -15.98 -10.50
CA THR A 171 -2.20 -14.69 -11.14
C THR A 171 -2.12 -13.52 -10.17
N TYR A 172 -2.69 -13.66 -8.96
CA TYR A 172 -2.84 -12.54 -8.02
C TYR A 172 -1.70 -12.41 -7.00
N SER A 173 -0.95 -13.50 -6.72
CA SER A 173 0.17 -13.47 -5.76
C SER A 173 1.52 -13.63 -6.45
N LEU A 174 1.77 -14.76 -7.12
CA LEU A 174 3.12 -15.12 -7.56
C LEU A 174 3.63 -14.27 -8.71
N LEU A 175 2.81 -13.99 -9.72
CA LEU A 175 3.21 -13.17 -10.87
C LEU A 175 3.54 -11.72 -10.49
N PRO A 176 2.73 -11.03 -9.63
CA PRO A 176 3.03 -9.66 -9.22
C PRO A 176 4.18 -9.54 -8.21
N LEU A 177 4.48 -10.62 -7.46
CA LEU A 177 5.40 -10.59 -6.30
C LEU A 177 6.80 -10.03 -6.62
N PRO A 178 7.50 -10.45 -7.68
CA PRO A 178 8.84 -9.95 -7.97
C PRO A 178 8.86 -8.43 -8.20
N GLY A 179 7.89 -7.92 -8.97
CA GLY A 179 7.76 -6.49 -9.22
C GLY A 179 7.39 -5.70 -7.96
N GLN A 180 6.51 -6.24 -7.13
CA GLN A 180 6.15 -5.62 -5.85
C GLN A 180 7.33 -5.58 -4.86
N LEU A 181 8.17 -6.62 -4.80
CA LEU A 181 9.38 -6.64 -3.98
C LEU A 181 10.38 -5.57 -4.45
N LEU A 182 10.57 -5.43 -5.76
CA LEU A 182 11.42 -4.37 -6.31
C LEU A 182 10.90 -2.99 -5.92
N LEU A 183 9.59 -2.77 -5.99
CA LEU A 183 8.95 -1.52 -5.56
C LEU A 183 9.07 -1.30 -4.05
N CYS A 184 9.09 -2.34 -3.21
CA CYS A 184 9.38 -2.20 -1.78
C CYS A 184 10.79 -1.66 -1.52
N CYS A 185 11.78 -2.09 -2.30
CA CYS A 185 13.13 -1.52 -2.21
C CYS A 185 13.12 -0.03 -2.58
N LEU A 186 12.43 0.33 -3.66
CA LEU A 186 12.27 1.74 -4.06
C LEU A 186 11.57 2.56 -2.97
N VAL A 187 10.51 2.02 -2.36
CA VAL A 187 9.80 2.65 -1.25
C VAL A 187 10.72 2.89 -0.06
N GLY A 188 11.57 1.92 0.30
CA GLY A 188 12.55 2.09 1.36
C GLY A 188 13.54 3.22 1.08
N VAL A 189 14.07 3.30 -0.15
CA VAL A 189 14.96 4.39 -0.60
C VAL A 189 14.23 5.74 -0.54
N LEU A 190 13.03 5.83 -1.10
CA LEU A 190 12.25 7.07 -1.09
C LEU A 190 11.90 7.51 0.33
N ALA A 191 11.49 6.59 1.18
CA ALA A 191 11.20 6.90 2.58
C ALA A 191 12.45 7.43 3.31
N ARG A 192 13.62 6.82 3.09
CA ARG A 192 14.88 7.27 3.70
C ARG A 192 15.27 8.69 3.25
N LEU A 193 15.03 9.02 1.98
CA LEU A 193 15.35 10.35 1.42
C LEU A 193 14.34 11.42 1.85
N LEU A 194 13.06 11.07 1.95
CA LEU A 194 11.99 12.04 2.21
C LEU A 194 11.80 12.33 3.70
N ARG A 195 12.09 11.39 4.61
CA ARG A 195 11.93 11.58 6.06
C ARG A 195 12.65 12.82 6.62
N PRO A 196 13.95 13.06 6.30
CA PRO A 196 14.64 14.26 6.77
C PRO A 196 14.04 15.56 6.23
N LEU A 197 13.49 15.51 4.99
CA LEU A 197 12.87 16.68 4.34
C LEU A 197 11.50 17.02 4.96
N LEU A 198 10.79 16.01 5.46
CA LEU A 198 9.46 16.18 6.06
C LEU A 198 9.54 16.45 7.57
N LEU A 199 10.75 16.63 8.13
CA LEU A 199 10.97 16.83 9.58
C LEU A 199 10.24 15.78 10.42
N VAL A 200 10.27 14.54 9.98
CA VAL A 200 9.71 13.40 10.72
C VAL A 200 10.70 13.02 11.80
N ASP A 201 10.75 13.84 12.86
CA ASP A 201 11.48 13.53 14.10
C ASP A 201 10.68 12.51 14.90
N HIS A 202 11.37 11.50 15.35
CA HIS A 202 10.82 10.41 16.18
C HIS A 202 11.27 10.54 17.60
#